data_66f3fff0eac37c31aa36b344f9947ce3
#
_entry.id   66f3fff0eac37c31aa36b344f9947ce3
#
_cell.length_a   1.000
_cell.length_b   1.000
_cell.length_c   1.000
_cell.angle_alpha   90.00
_cell.angle_beta   90.00
_cell.angle_gamma   90.00
#
_symmetry.space_group_name_H-M   'P 1'
#
loop_
_entity.id
_entity.type
_entity.pdbx_description
1 polymer ?
#
loop_
_entity_poly.entity_id
_entity_poly.type
_entity_poly.pdbx_seq_one_letter_code
_entity_poly.pdbx_strand_id
1 'polypeptide(L)'
;MEQLRIPVGGGLVLDAVAGGPQDGELVLLLHGFPQTSWSWRGVWPGLVEAGFRVVAPDLRGYSPDARPLGVEPYAMTHLVADAVAVLDAVSAEKAHVVGHDWGAAVAWQLAGRHPDRIRTLTTVSVPHPVAFVEALRSDPEQRARSRYMKDWADPATEQRLLDGGLGELFGIPAVDAAHYLERMREPGALTAALSYYRAQSIHDLDGLGPITAPTLHV
;
A
#
# COMPACT_ATOMS: atom_id res chain seq x y z
N MET A 1 -3.41 -14.38 14.87
CA MET A 1 -3.70 -13.03 14.34
C MET A 1 -5.15 -12.71 14.64
N GLU A 2 -5.42 -11.50 15.12
CA GLU A 2 -6.76 -10.96 15.36
C GLU A 2 -7.17 -10.07 14.18
N GLN A 3 -8.47 -9.89 14.00
CA GLN A 3 -9.03 -8.96 13.03
C GLN A 3 -9.30 -7.63 13.73
N LEU A 4 -8.87 -6.55 13.11
CA LEU A 4 -9.13 -5.19 13.58
C LEU A 4 -9.97 -4.44 12.54
N ARG A 5 -10.77 -3.52 13.05
CA ARG A 5 -11.51 -2.54 12.26
C ARG A 5 -11.02 -1.15 12.68
N ILE A 6 -10.31 -0.46 11.79
CA ILE A 6 -9.60 0.77 12.08
C ILE A 6 -10.31 1.94 11.41
N PRO A 7 -10.99 2.81 12.16
CA PRO A 7 -11.56 4.04 11.61
C PRO A 7 -10.43 4.94 11.09
N VAL A 8 -10.61 5.41 9.84
CA VAL A 8 -9.77 6.44 9.21
C VAL A 8 -10.63 7.63 8.83
N GLY A 9 -10.09 8.69 8.38
CA GLY A 9 -10.84 9.90 8.07
C GLY A 9 -12.05 9.68 7.13
N GLY A 10 -13.04 10.59 7.19
CA GLY A 10 -14.20 10.58 6.28
C GLY A 10 -15.24 9.47 6.53
N GLY A 11 -15.26 8.86 7.71
CA GLY A 11 -16.19 7.77 8.04
C GLY A 11 -15.81 6.42 7.44
N LEU A 12 -14.61 6.31 6.87
CA LEU A 12 -14.09 5.08 6.29
C LEU A 12 -13.50 4.18 7.39
N VAL A 13 -13.52 2.86 7.16
CA VAL A 13 -12.97 1.87 8.09
C VAL A 13 -12.10 0.88 7.32
N LEU A 14 -10.84 0.76 7.71
CA LEU A 14 -9.94 -0.27 7.19
C LEU A 14 -10.09 -1.56 8.00
N ASP A 15 -10.18 -2.68 7.30
CA ASP A 15 -9.95 -3.99 7.89
C ASP A 15 -8.44 -4.19 8.04
N ALA A 16 -8.00 -4.83 9.12
CA ALA A 16 -6.60 -5.13 9.33
C ALA A 16 -6.44 -6.46 10.07
N VAL A 17 -5.28 -7.08 9.91
CA VAL A 17 -4.86 -8.19 10.77
C VAL A 17 -3.75 -7.70 11.70
N ALA A 18 -3.80 -8.14 12.96
CA ALA A 18 -2.80 -7.81 13.95
C ALA A 18 -2.37 -9.03 14.75
N GLY A 19 -1.18 -9.00 15.31
CA GLY A 19 -0.65 -10.06 16.16
C GLY A 19 0.63 -9.68 16.87
N GLY A 20 1.08 -10.56 17.76
CA GLY A 20 2.25 -10.33 18.60
C GLY A 20 1.92 -9.63 19.93
N PRO A 21 2.93 -9.41 20.79
CA PRO A 21 2.74 -8.79 22.09
C PRO A 21 2.30 -7.34 21.94
N GLN A 22 1.39 -6.88 22.80
CA GLN A 22 0.85 -5.51 22.73
C GLN A 22 1.89 -4.43 23.02
N ASP A 23 2.92 -4.78 23.81
CA ASP A 23 4.05 -3.93 24.17
C ASP A 23 5.27 -4.11 23.26
N GLY A 24 5.17 -4.99 22.24
CA GLY A 24 6.20 -5.16 21.21
C GLY A 24 6.34 -3.93 20.31
N GLU A 25 7.54 -3.70 19.78
CA GLU A 25 7.74 -2.67 18.77
C GLU A 25 6.87 -2.94 17.55
N LEU A 26 6.17 -1.91 17.07
CA LEU A 26 5.21 -2.07 15.97
C LEU A 26 5.92 -2.22 14.63
N VAL A 27 5.51 -3.23 13.86
CA VAL A 27 5.77 -3.36 12.42
C VAL A 27 4.47 -3.13 11.67
N LEU A 28 4.40 -2.07 10.87
CA LEU A 28 3.31 -1.77 9.96
C LEU A 28 3.62 -2.32 8.57
N LEU A 29 2.76 -3.21 8.05
CA LEU A 29 2.93 -3.89 6.76
C LEU A 29 1.91 -3.37 5.75
N LEU A 30 2.38 -2.66 4.71
CA LEU A 30 1.55 -2.04 3.67
C LEU A 30 1.67 -2.82 2.36
N HIS A 31 0.58 -3.44 1.91
CA HIS A 31 0.53 -4.22 0.67
C HIS A 31 0.41 -3.34 -0.58
N GLY A 32 0.53 -3.95 -1.76
CA GLY A 32 0.34 -3.30 -3.05
C GLY A 32 -0.84 -3.86 -3.86
N PHE A 33 -0.92 -3.45 -5.13
CA PHE A 33 -1.93 -3.91 -6.07
C PHE A 33 -1.58 -5.29 -6.65
N PRO A 34 -2.53 -6.19 -6.83
CA PRO A 34 -3.92 -6.19 -6.36
C PRO A 34 -4.11 -6.93 -5.03
N GLN A 35 -3.12 -6.86 -4.17
CA GLN A 35 -2.99 -7.65 -2.96
C GLN A 35 -3.89 -7.14 -1.83
N THR A 36 -3.81 -7.82 -0.68
CA THR A 36 -4.41 -7.46 0.60
C THR A 36 -3.40 -7.74 1.72
N SER A 37 -3.75 -7.48 2.96
CA SER A 37 -2.97 -7.87 4.14
C SER A 37 -2.52 -9.33 4.11
N TRP A 38 -3.27 -10.19 3.42
CA TRP A 38 -2.97 -11.62 3.26
C TRP A 38 -1.62 -11.88 2.55
N SER A 39 -1.10 -10.94 1.75
CA SER A 39 0.22 -11.05 1.12
C SER A 39 1.36 -11.23 2.12
N TRP A 40 1.18 -10.74 3.33
CA TRP A 40 2.16 -10.78 4.40
C TRP A 40 2.11 -12.07 5.25
N ARG A 41 1.20 -13.03 4.94
CA ARG A 41 0.99 -14.26 5.72
C ARG A 41 2.24 -15.12 5.92
N GLY A 42 3.19 -15.05 4.99
CA GLY A 42 4.48 -15.74 5.11
C GLY A 42 5.53 -14.97 5.91
N VAL A 43 5.28 -13.68 6.19
CA VAL A 43 6.24 -12.79 6.86
C VAL A 43 5.89 -12.59 8.32
N TRP A 44 4.63 -12.28 8.63
CA TRP A 44 4.23 -11.92 9.99
C TRP A 44 4.48 -12.97 11.06
N PRO A 45 4.42 -14.32 10.81
CA PRO A 45 4.69 -15.30 11.87
C PRO A 45 6.10 -15.14 12.44
N GLY A 46 7.10 -14.96 11.57
CA GLY A 46 8.49 -14.76 12.01
C GLY A 46 8.68 -13.44 12.76
N LEU A 47 7.98 -12.38 12.39
CA LEU A 47 8.02 -11.11 13.12
C LEU A 47 7.40 -11.24 14.51
N VAL A 48 6.25 -11.91 14.62
CA VAL A 48 5.59 -12.17 15.91
C VAL A 48 6.47 -13.05 16.80
N GLU A 49 7.08 -14.08 16.26
CA GLU A 49 8.03 -14.95 16.98
C GLU A 49 9.26 -14.17 17.48
N ALA A 50 9.71 -13.19 16.71
CA ALA A 50 10.78 -12.29 17.10
C ALA A 50 10.38 -11.22 18.15
N GLY A 51 9.10 -11.22 18.59
CA GLY A 51 8.61 -10.33 19.64
C GLY A 51 8.05 -9.00 19.14
N PHE A 52 7.88 -8.82 17.84
CA PHE A 52 7.25 -7.61 17.29
C PHE A 52 5.72 -7.69 17.37
N ARG A 53 5.10 -6.53 17.59
CA ARG A 53 3.68 -6.32 17.29
C ARG A 53 3.54 -6.05 15.80
N VAL A 54 2.69 -6.79 15.10
CA VAL A 54 2.47 -6.65 13.65
C VAL A 54 1.07 -6.13 13.39
N VAL A 55 0.93 -5.14 12.50
CA VAL A 55 -0.36 -4.68 11.97
C VAL A 55 -0.25 -4.59 10.45
N ALA A 56 -1.17 -5.23 9.75
CA ALA A 56 -1.27 -5.22 8.30
C ALA A 56 -2.71 -4.84 7.89
N PRO A 57 -2.96 -3.58 7.50
CA PRO A 57 -4.26 -3.17 7.00
C PRO A 57 -4.48 -3.63 5.56
N ASP A 58 -5.74 -3.91 5.21
CA ASP A 58 -6.21 -3.82 3.83
C ASP A 58 -6.38 -2.34 3.53
N LEU A 59 -5.61 -1.82 2.58
CA LEU A 59 -5.55 -0.38 2.31
C LEU A 59 -6.89 0.17 1.81
N ARG A 60 -7.02 1.51 1.76
CA ARG A 60 -8.15 2.21 1.14
C ARG A 60 -8.45 1.62 -0.24
N GLY A 61 -9.72 1.35 -0.54
CA GLY A 61 -10.15 0.68 -1.77
C GLY A 61 -10.18 -0.85 -1.68
N TYR A 62 -9.33 -1.45 -0.84
CA TYR A 62 -9.28 -2.90 -0.62
C TYR A 62 -10.19 -3.32 0.53
N SER A 63 -10.26 -2.54 1.60
CA SER A 63 -11.27 -2.71 2.66
C SER A 63 -12.65 -2.36 2.14
N PRO A 64 -13.69 -3.21 2.32
CA PRO A 64 -15.04 -2.94 1.82
C PRO A 64 -15.64 -1.62 2.28
N ASP A 65 -15.42 -1.26 3.55
CA ASP A 65 -15.94 -0.01 4.15
C ASP A 65 -15.01 1.20 3.95
N ALA A 66 -14.02 1.08 3.04
CA ALA A 66 -13.11 2.15 2.67
C ALA A 66 -12.96 2.29 1.15
N ARG A 67 -14.07 2.24 0.42
CA ARG A 67 -14.15 2.41 -1.04
C ARG A 67 -14.92 3.68 -1.43
N PRO A 68 -14.37 4.88 -1.15
CA PRO A 68 -15.04 6.12 -1.53
C PRO A 68 -15.14 6.22 -3.06
N LEU A 69 -16.21 6.87 -3.54
CA LEU A 69 -16.41 7.09 -4.97
C LEU A 69 -15.49 8.20 -5.48
N GLY A 70 -15.10 8.10 -6.75
CA GLY A 70 -14.26 9.07 -7.44
C GLY A 70 -12.76 8.75 -7.34
N VAL A 71 -11.95 9.60 -7.91
CA VAL A 71 -10.49 9.44 -8.00
C VAL A 71 -9.77 10.20 -6.88
N GLU A 72 -10.21 11.41 -6.59
CA GLU A 72 -9.59 12.31 -5.61
C GLU A 72 -9.37 11.66 -4.23
N PRO A 73 -10.33 10.88 -3.66
CA PRO A 73 -10.11 10.24 -2.37
C PRO A 73 -8.92 9.26 -2.32
N TYR A 74 -8.34 8.90 -3.44
CA TYR A 74 -7.17 8.02 -3.54
C TYR A 74 -5.86 8.78 -3.77
N ALA A 75 -5.88 10.12 -3.66
CA ALA A 75 -4.66 10.92 -3.69
C ALA A 75 -3.71 10.52 -2.54
N MET A 76 -2.41 10.63 -2.78
CA MET A 76 -1.36 10.17 -1.87
C MET A 76 -1.50 10.75 -0.45
N THR A 77 -1.98 11.98 -0.34
CA THR A 77 -2.23 12.63 0.97
C THR A 77 -3.23 11.87 1.83
N HIS A 78 -4.29 11.30 1.22
CA HIS A 78 -5.28 10.49 1.94
C HIS A 78 -4.71 9.12 2.34
N LEU A 79 -3.92 8.51 1.46
CA LEU A 79 -3.29 7.20 1.74
C LEU A 79 -2.27 7.31 2.88
N VAL A 80 -1.51 8.40 2.93
CA VAL A 80 -0.59 8.69 4.04
C VAL A 80 -1.36 8.96 5.33
N ALA A 81 -2.45 9.74 5.26
CA ALA A 81 -3.31 10.00 6.42
C ALA A 81 -3.91 8.72 6.99
N ASP A 82 -4.30 7.77 6.15
CA ASP A 82 -4.77 6.46 6.60
C ASP A 82 -3.67 5.69 7.36
N ALA A 83 -2.45 5.70 6.84
CA ALA A 83 -1.33 5.04 7.52
C ALA A 83 -1.04 5.67 8.90
N VAL A 84 -1.11 7.00 9.01
CA VAL A 84 -1.01 7.70 10.29
C VAL A 84 -2.16 7.30 11.23
N ALA A 85 -3.40 7.26 10.72
CA ALA A 85 -4.57 6.84 11.51
C ALA A 85 -4.44 5.39 12.02
N VAL A 86 -3.83 4.50 11.23
CA VAL A 86 -3.52 3.13 11.70
C VAL A 86 -2.56 3.16 12.88
N LEU A 87 -1.47 3.95 12.80
CA LEU A 87 -0.51 4.10 13.91
C LEU A 87 -1.20 4.63 15.17
N ASP A 88 -2.06 5.64 15.02
CA ASP A 88 -2.78 6.27 16.12
C ASP A 88 -3.80 5.29 16.76
N ALA A 89 -4.54 4.54 15.95
CA ALA A 89 -5.53 3.58 16.43
C ALA A 89 -4.92 2.45 17.27
N VAL A 90 -3.65 2.10 17.01
CA VAL A 90 -2.94 1.08 17.80
C VAL A 90 -2.01 1.70 18.85
N SER A 91 -2.13 3.02 19.08
CA SER A 91 -1.35 3.79 20.08
C SER A 91 0.17 3.66 19.90
N ALA A 92 0.62 3.55 18.64
CA ALA A 92 2.04 3.47 18.32
C ALA A 92 2.60 4.87 18.04
N GLU A 93 3.55 5.32 18.86
CA GLU A 93 4.28 6.56 18.62
C GLU A 93 5.12 6.45 17.34
N LYS A 94 5.85 5.34 17.19
CA LYS A 94 6.70 5.04 16.04
C LYS A 94 6.54 3.60 15.59
N ALA A 95 6.81 3.34 14.31
CA ALA A 95 6.79 1.99 13.75
C ALA A 95 7.98 1.69 12.83
N HIS A 96 8.31 0.42 12.72
CA HIS A 96 9.00 -0.13 11.57
C HIS A 96 7.99 -0.23 10.44
N VAL A 97 8.20 0.48 9.34
CA VAL A 97 7.26 0.48 8.21
C VAL A 97 7.85 -0.35 7.07
N VAL A 98 7.06 -1.31 6.62
CA VAL A 98 7.40 -2.16 5.47
C VAL A 98 6.33 -1.97 4.40
N GLY A 99 6.72 -1.60 3.20
CA GLY A 99 5.80 -1.41 2.08
C GLY A 99 6.23 -2.18 0.85
N HIS A 100 5.27 -2.72 0.12
CA HIS A 100 5.46 -3.35 -1.18
C HIS A 100 4.59 -2.65 -2.22
N ASP A 101 5.10 -2.39 -3.44
CA ASP A 101 4.38 -1.76 -4.54
C ASP A 101 3.69 -0.45 -4.10
N TRP A 102 2.35 -0.29 -4.20
CA TRP A 102 1.65 0.89 -3.69
C TRP A 102 1.89 1.14 -2.20
N GLY A 103 2.00 0.07 -1.40
CA GLY A 103 2.38 0.19 0.01
C GLY A 103 3.78 0.77 0.20
N ALA A 104 4.72 0.50 -0.72
CA ALA A 104 6.04 1.13 -0.70
C ALA A 104 5.98 2.61 -1.08
N ALA A 105 5.14 2.98 -2.06
CA ALA A 105 4.91 4.39 -2.40
C ALA A 105 4.35 5.18 -1.20
N VAL A 106 3.36 4.62 -0.50
CA VAL A 106 2.82 5.20 0.74
C VAL A 106 3.89 5.26 1.84
N ALA A 107 4.69 4.21 2.02
CA ALA A 107 5.74 4.14 3.04
C ALA A 107 6.82 5.21 2.84
N TRP A 108 7.25 5.46 1.60
CA TRP A 108 8.17 6.56 1.27
C TRP A 108 7.59 7.92 1.66
N GLN A 109 6.34 8.17 1.28
CA GLN A 109 5.65 9.43 1.58
C GLN A 109 5.42 9.61 3.08
N LEU A 110 5.04 8.55 3.78
CA LEU A 110 4.88 8.56 5.23
C LEU A 110 6.22 8.90 5.90
N ALA A 111 7.32 8.28 5.49
CA ALA A 111 8.63 8.51 6.08
C ALA A 111 9.17 9.93 5.82
N GLY A 112 8.89 10.52 4.64
CA GLY A 112 9.32 11.88 4.34
C GLY A 112 8.45 12.96 4.96
N ARG A 113 7.15 12.70 5.20
CA ARG A 113 6.20 13.68 5.76
C ARG A 113 6.05 13.58 7.28
N HIS A 114 6.27 12.38 7.83
CA HIS A 114 6.13 12.09 9.26
C HIS A 114 7.36 11.33 9.78
N PRO A 115 8.58 11.88 9.65
CA PRO A 115 9.82 11.21 10.03
C PRO A 115 9.88 10.84 11.52
N ASP A 116 9.16 11.58 12.36
CA ASP A 116 8.99 11.35 13.79
C ASP A 116 8.17 10.09 14.10
N ARG A 117 7.38 9.58 13.13
CA ARG A 117 6.57 8.36 13.28
C ARG A 117 7.29 7.10 12.78
N ILE A 118 8.48 7.22 12.22
CA ILE A 118 9.21 6.11 11.58
C ILE A 118 10.43 5.70 12.41
N ARG A 119 10.52 4.42 12.71
CA ARG A 119 11.68 3.80 13.36
C ARG A 119 12.69 3.30 12.32
N THR A 120 12.20 2.52 11.36
CA THR A 120 12.91 2.08 10.15
C THR A 120 11.95 2.01 8.98
N LEU A 121 12.48 2.11 7.78
CA LEU A 121 11.72 1.98 6.54
C LEU A 121 12.27 0.80 5.73
N THR A 122 11.38 -0.09 5.28
CA THR A 122 11.71 -1.12 4.29
C THR A 122 10.75 -0.99 3.11
N THR A 123 11.29 -0.83 1.91
CA THR A 123 10.50 -0.72 0.68
C THR A 123 10.89 -1.81 -0.30
N VAL A 124 9.89 -2.48 -0.84
CA VAL A 124 10.06 -3.58 -1.81
C VAL A 124 9.52 -3.16 -3.16
N SER A 125 10.30 -3.33 -4.21
CA SER A 125 10.03 -3.10 -5.63
C SER A 125 9.89 -1.66 -6.10
N VAL A 126 9.46 -0.71 -5.27
CA VAL A 126 9.23 0.70 -5.69
C VAL A 126 10.30 1.60 -5.08
N PRO A 127 11.13 2.25 -5.91
CA PRO A 127 12.20 3.14 -5.45
C PRO A 127 11.64 4.45 -4.89
N HIS A 128 12.55 5.26 -4.33
CA HIS A 128 12.19 6.60 -3.84
C HIS A 128 11.48 7.43 -4.92
N PRO A 129 10.35 8.08 -4.61
CA PRO A 129 9.48 8.70 -5.63
C PRO A 129 10.20 9.75 -6.49
N VAL A 130 11.13 10.54 -5.94
CA VAL A 130 11.92 11.50 -6.74
C VAL A 130 12.81 10.76 -7.74
N ALA A 131 13.50 9.70 -7.33
CA ALA A 131 14.34 8.89 -8.21
C ALA A 131 13.51 8.20 -9.30
N PHE A 132 12.30 7.72 -8.94
CA PHE A 132 11.39 7.11 -9.90
C PHE A 132 10.92 8.10 -10.98
N VAL A 133 10.52 9.32 -10.58
CA VAL A 133 10.12 10.37 -11.52
C VAL A 133 11.30 10.81 -12.42
N GLU A 134 12.50 10.90 -11.87
CA GLU A 134 13.71 11.20 -12.65
C GLU A 134 14.01 10.10 -13.67
N ALA A 135 13.94 8.83 -13.26
CA ALA A 135 14.11 7.70 -14.15
C ALA A 135 13.05 7.66 -15.26
N LEU A 136 11.79 7.95 -14.94
CA LEU A 136 10.73 8.08 -15.95
C LEU A 136 10.99 9.20 -16.96
N ARG A 137 11.70 10.25 -16.59
CA ARG A 137 12.06 11.36 -17.49
C ARG A 137 13.27 11.07 -18.37
N SER A 138 14.29 10.44 -17.79
CA SER A 138 15.61 10.29 -18.41
C SER A 138 15.84 8.93 -19.07
N ASP A 139 15.18 7.85 -18.57
CA ASP A 139 15.42 6.47 -19.01
C ASP A 139 14.27 5.93 -19.87
N PRO A 140 14.51 5.68 -21.19
CA PRO A 140 13.51 5.08 -22.08
C PRO A 140 13.08 3.66 -21.66
N GLU A 141 13.99 2.88 -21.07
CA GLU A 141 13.69 1.51 -20.63
C GLU A 141 12.75 1.53 -19.43
N GLN A 142 13.00 2.41 -18.44
CA GLN A 142 12.08 2.60 -17.32
C GLN A 142 10.71 3.06 -17.79
N ARG A 143 10.63 3.98 -18.76
CA ARG A 143 9.35 4.39 -19.35
C ARG A 143 8.60 3.23 -20.00
N ALA A 144 9.32 2.37 -20.70
CA ALA A 144 8.72 1.19 -21.35
C ALA A 144 8.18 0.20 -20.30
N ARG A 145 8.95 -0.08 -19.25
CA ARG A 145 8.56 -0.96 -18.15
C ARG A 145 7.35 -0.41 -17.37
N SER A 146 7.24 0.91 -17.23
CA SER A 146 6.17 1.58 -16.48
C SER A 146 4.93 1.92 -17.33
N ARG A 147 4.89 1.50 -18.60
CA ARG A 147 3.79 1.82 -19.50
C ARG A 147 2.44 1.32 -19.00
N TYR A 148 2.42 0.16 -18.34
CA TYR A 148 1.22 -0.44 -17.76
C TYR A 148 0.48 0.53 -16.80
N MET A 149 1.17 1.45 -16.14
CA MET A 149 0.55 2.42 -15.23
C MET A 149 -0.45 3.33 -15.96
N LYS A 150 -0.14 3.72 -17.21
CA LYS A 150 -1.05 4.49 -18.05
C LYS A 150 -2.23 3.65 -18.52
N ASP A 151 -1.97 2.39 -18.87
CA ASP A 151 -3.01 1.46 -19.32
C ASP A 151 -4.00 1.18 -18.17
N TRP A 152 -3.51 1.09 -16.92
CA TRP A 152 -4.35 0.85 -15.74
C TRP A 152 -5.07 2.10 -15.24
N ALA A 153 -4.58 3.28 -15.58
CA ALA A 153 -5.30 4.52 -15.36
C ALA A 153 -6.53 4.65 -16.30
N ASP A 154 -6.56 3.95 -17.43
CA ASP A 154 -7.69 3.96 -18.35
C ASP A 154 -8.88 3.16 -17.77
N PRO A 155 -10.09 3.76 -17.62
CA PRO A 155 -11.28 3.05 -17.17
C PRO A 155 -11.64 1.82 -18.00
N ALA A 156 -11.35 1.81 -19.30
CA ALA A 156 -11.61 0.68 -20.19
C ALA A 156 -10.80 -0.59 -19.81
N THR A 157 -9.77 -0.43 -18.99
CA THR A 157 -8.93 -1.54 -18.53
C THR A 157 -9.64 -2.44 -17.51
N GLU A 158 -10.60 -1.93 -16.76
CA GLU A 158 -11.24 -2.69 -15.67
C GLU A 158 -11.87 -3.99 -16.15
N GLN A 159 -12.69 -3.94 -17.22
CA GLN A 159 -13.34 -5.14 -17.73
C GLN A 159 -12.32 -6.16 -18.22
N ARG A 160 -11.29 -5.73 -18.93
CA ARG A 160 -10.22 -6.60 -19.41
C ARG A 160 -9.47 -7.30 -18.28
N LEU A 161 -9.23 -6.60 -17.17
CA LEU A 161 -8.58 -7.18 -15.99
C LEU A 161 -9.47 -8.20 -15.29
N LEU A 162 -10.78 -7.94 -15.20
CA LEU A 162 -11.75 -8.87 -14.62
C LEU A 162 -11.93 -10.13 -15.45
N ASP A 163 -11.84 -10.02 -16.78
CA ASP A 163 -12.04 -11.14 -17.72
C ASP A 163 -10.87 -12.15 -17.75
N GLY A 164 -9.81 -11.93 -17.00
CA GLY A 164 -8.70 -12.89 -16.88
C GLY A 164 -7.31 -12.27 -16.78
N GLY A 165 -7.20 -10.94 -16.98
CA GLY A 165 -5.89 -10.27 -17.01
C GLY A 165 -5.14 -10.19 -15.68
N LEU A 166 -5.83 -10.27 -14.54
CA LEU A 166 -5.17 -10.13 -13.23
C LEU A 166 -4.36 -11.37 -12.80
N GLY A 167 -4.79 -12.57 -13.20
CA GLY A 167 -4.12 -13.81 -12.81
C GLY A 167 -2.80 -14.05 -13.54
N GLU A 168 -2.67 -13.54 -14.77
CA GLU A 168 -1.49 -13.73 -15.62
C GLU A 168 -0.42 -12.65 -15.42
N LEU A 169 -0.81 -11.49 -14.86
CA LEU A 169 0.01 -10.27 -14.87
C LEU A 169 1.23 -10.29 -13.92
N PHE A 170 1.25 -11.13 -12.89
CA PHE A 170 2.23 -10.94 -11.80
C PHE A 170 3.12 -12.15 -11.49
N GLY A 171 3.02 -13.25 -12.23
CA GLY A 171 3.73 -14.48 -11.87
C GLY A 171 3.38 -15.00 -10.46
N ILE A 172 2.22 -14.59 -9.95
CA ILE A 172 1.71 -14.96 -8.62
C ILE A 172 1.24 -16.42 -8.69
N PRO A 173 1.53 -17.26 -7.68
CA PRO A 173 0.98 -18.60 -7.61
C PRO A 173 -0.55 -18.60 -7.78
N ALA A 174 -1.10 -19.55 -8.52
CA ALA A 174 -2.52 -19.58 -8.88
C ALA A 174 -3.48 -19.51 -7.66
N VAL A 175 -3.07 -20.11 -6.54
CA VAL A 175 -3.85 -20.05 -5.29
C VAL A 175 -3.92 -18.63 -4.72
N ASP A 176 -2.83 -17.86 -4.83
CA ASP A 176 -2.75 -16.49 -4.35
C ASP A 176 -3.50 -15.55 -5.29
N ALA A 177 -3.35 -15.75 -6.60
CA ALA A 177 -4.10 -15.03 -7.62
C ALA A 177 -5.61 -15.18 -7.43
N ALA A 178 -6.09 -16.40 -7.13
CA ALA A 178 -7.50 -16.66 -6.87
C ALA A 178 -8.03 -15.85 -5.67
N HIS A 179 -7.25 -15.80 -4.57
CA HIS A 179 -7.61 -15.02 -3.38
C HIS A 179 -7.75 -13.52 -3.68
N TYR A 180 -6.78 -12.93 -4.40
CA TYR A 180 -6.84 -11.50 -4.75
C TYR A 180 -7.93 -11.20 -5.77
N LEU A 181 -8.17 -12.10 -6.73
CA LEU A 181 -9.25 -11.96 -7.71
C LEU A 181 -10.63 -11.96 -7.07
N GLU A 182 -10.84 -12.77 -6.03
CA GLU A 182 -12.09 -12.77 -5.28
C GLU A 182 -12.38 -11.38 -4.70
N ARG A 183 -11.38 -10.76 -4.06
CA ARG A 183 -11.47 -9.39 -3.54
C ARG A 183 -11.73 -8.36 -4.64
N MET A 184 -11.00 -8.45 -5.75
CA MET A 184 -11.12 -7.48 -6.86
C MET A 184 -12.45 -7.57 -7.62
N ARG A 185 -13.17 -8.70 -7.53
CA ARG A 185 -14.52 -8.87 -8.11
C ARG A 185 -15.64 -8.31 -7.24
N GLU A 186 -15.36 -7.94 -6.01
CA GLU A 186 -16.36 -7.27 -5.19
C GLU A 186 -16.76 -5.91 -5.80
N PRO A 187 -18.02 -5.47 -5.61
CA PRO A 187 -18.47 -4.20 -6.18
C PRO A 187 -17.55 -3.03 -5.83
N GLY A 188 -17.05 -2.34 -6.87
CA GLY A 188 -16.20 -1.17 -6.73
C GLY A 188 -14.75 -1.42 -6.31
N ALA A 189 -14.36 -2.65 -5.97
CA ALA A 189 -13.02 -2.96 -5.48
C ALA A 189 -11.93 -2.69 -6.52
N LEU A 190 -12.09 -3.19 -7.74
CA LEU A 190 -11.10 -2.95 -8.80
C LEU A 190 -11.04 -1.48 -9.22
N THR A 191 -12.20 -0.82 -9.35
CA THR A 191 -12.25 0.62 -9.63
C THR A 191 -11.49 1.43 -8.58
N ALA A 192 -11.70 1.11 -7.30
CA ALA A 192 -11.02 1.73 -6.17
C ALA A 192 -9.49 1.48 -6.22
N ALA A 193 -9.07 0.25 -6.43
CA ALA A 193 -7.66 -0.11 -6.52
C ALA A 193 -6.96 0.57 -7.72
N LEU A 194 -7.62 0.66 -8.88
CA LEU A 194 -7.08 1.38 -10.05
C LEU A 194 -7.10 2.90 -9.89
N SER A 195 -7.90 3.43 -8.96
CA SER A 195 -7.91 4.87 -8.66
C SER A 195 -6.59 5.37 -8.07
N TYR A 196 -5.76 4.50 -7.50
CA TYR A 196 -4.39 4.82 -7.13
C TYR A 196 -3.57 5.31 -8.33
N TYR A 197 -3.69 4.62 -9.47
CA TYR A 197 -3.00 4.99 -10.72
C TYR A 197 -3.57 6.26 -11.35
N ARG A 198 -4.88 6.50 -11.19
CA ARG A 198 -5.60 7.66 -11.72
C ARG A 198 -5.35 8.92 -10.91
N ALA A 199 -5.15 8.78 -9.59
CA ALA A 199 -4.96 9.89 -8.66
C ALA A 199 -3.52 10.41 -8.61
N GLN A 200 -2.54 9.71 -9.22
CA GLN A 200 -1.14 10.12 -9.20
C GLN A 200 -0.92 11.53 -9.74
N SER A 201 -0.15 12.32 -9.01
CA SER A 201 0.23 13.66 -9.40
C SER A 201 1.72 13.92 -9.15
N ILE A 202 2.34 14.77 -9.97
CA ILE A 202 3.68 15.31 -9.69
C ILE A 202 3.69 16.10 -8.37
N HIS A 203 2.55 16.68 -8.00
CA HIS A 203 2.39 17.41 -6.74
C HIS A 203 2.48 16.50 -5.50
N ASP A 204 2.44 15.17 -5.66
CA ASP A 204 2.70 14.24 -4.57
C ASP A 204 4.13 14.37 -4.02
N LEU A 205 5.04 14.98 -4.79
CA LEU A 205 6.41 15.28 -4.35
C LEU A 205 6.51 16.58 -3.55
N ASP A 206 5.50 17.44 -3.60
CA ASP A 206 5.51 18.73 -2.91
C ASP A 206 5.51 18.50 -1.38
N GLY A 207 6.48 19.10 -0.71
CA GLY A 207 6.65 18.96 0.73
C GLY A 207 7.17 17.60 1.21
N LEU A 208 7.61 16.72 0.29
CA LEU A 208 8.30 15.49 0.67
C LEU A 208 9.68 15.85 1.24
N GLY A 209 9.86 15.63 2.53
CA GLY A 209 11.13 15.84 3.22
C GLY A 209 12.14 14.72 2.96
N PRO A 210 13.38 14.90 3.46
CA PRO A 210 14.40 13.85 3.37
C PRO A 210 14.01 12.63 4.23
N ILE A 211 14.36 11.46 3.75
CA ILE A 211 14.19 10.22 4.52
C ILE A 211 15.34 10.12 5.54
N THR A 212 15.03 10.28 6.80
CA THR A 212 16.01 10.28 7.90
C THR A 212 16.08 8.95 8.65
N ALA A 213 15.05 8.11 8.51
CA ALA A 213 15.02 6.78 9.12
C ALA A 213 16.01 5.82 8.43
N PRO A 214 16.64 4.88 9.15
CA PRO A 214 17.38 3.78 8.55
C PRO A 214 16.50 3.05 7.53
N THR A 215 17.00 2.95 6.30
CA THR A 215 16.19 2.47 5.17
C THR A 215 16.84 1.29 4.46
N LEU A 216 16.04 0.26 4.19
CA LEU A 216 16.34 -0.86 3.29
C LEU A 216 15.42 -0.78 2.07
N HIS A 217 16.01 -0.86 0.88
CA HIS A 217 15.27 -1.01 -0.39
C HIS A 217 15.67 -2.31 -1.07
N VAL A 218 14.68 -3.10 -1.49
CA VAL A 218 14.84 -4.42 -2.12
C VAL A 218 14.15 -4.44 -3.48
#